data_545702878bd1709456fa0de8e445e153
#
_entry.id   545702878bd1709456fa0de8e445e153
#
_cell.length_a   1.000
_cell.length_b   1.000
_cell.length_c   1.000
_cell.angle_alpha   90.00
_cell.angle_beta   90.00
_cell.angle_gamma   90.00
#
_symmetry.space_group_name_H-M   'P 1'
#
loop_
_entity.id
_entity.type
_entity.pdbx_description
1 polymer ?
#
loop_
_entity_poly.entity_id
_entity_poly.type
_entity_poly.pdbx_seq_one_letter_code
_entity_poly.pdbx_strand_id
1 'polypeptide(L)'
;LVSSSAASDVYKRQEKGLLQRLEAIDSFLADIYGPQQILNDGVIPREDVESSSGWRPQMQGISLPLNRWCHISGLDLIRDGNGTWRVLEDNLRCPSGVAYFLENRRVMKRLFSGLFEGRAVQPIDDYPSHLLRTLQDLAPWSDTPRVAILTPGVFNSAYFEHSYLAQEMGIQLVEGRDLVCEGGRVWMRSTNGLEPVDVIYRRIDDDFLDPSVFRKDSMLGVPGLIEVLRQGRVAIANAPGTGIADDKLIYAHVPAMIRYYLDEEPIIENVPTYLCARADDRRYVLEH
;
A
#
# COMPACT_ATOMS: atom_id res chain seq x y z
N LEU A 1 -15.81 16.71 -28.55
CA LEU A 1 -14.84 17.58 -27.88
C LEU A 1 -15.40 17.90 -26.50
N VAL A 2 -15.00 17.16 -25.48
CA VAL A 2 -15.27 17.50 -24.07
C VAL A 2 -14.45 18.75 -23.80
N SER A 3 -15.05 19.81 -23.28
CA SER A 3 -14.33 21.02 -22.91
C SER A 3 -13.25 20.70 -21.89
N SER A 4 -12.11 21.37 -21.93
CA SER A 4 -10.97 21.13 -21.01
C SER A 4 -11.37 21.27 -19.52
N SER A 5 -12.40 22.06 -19.21
CA SER A 5 -12.96 22.20 -17.85
C SER A 5 -13.68 20.93 -17.38
N ALA A 6 -14.52 20.30 -18.20
CA ALA A 6 -15.27 19.10 -17.83
C ALA A 6 -14.33 17.88 -17.58
N ALA A 7 -13.28 17.74 -18.36
CA ALA A 7 -12.27 16.70 -18.13
C ALA A 7 -11.52 16.95 -16.81
N SER A 8 -11.14 18.19 -16.51
CA SER A 8 -10.50 18.58 -15.25
C SER A 8 -11.40 18.28 -14.03
N ASP A 9 -12.70 18.52 -14.12
CA ASP A 9 -13.63 18.28 -13.02
C ASP A 9 -13.83 16.78 -12.75
N VAL A 10 -13.80 15.95 -13.79
CA VAL A 10 -13.86 14.48 -13.64
C VAL A 10 -12.63 13.97 -12.89
N TYR A 11 -11.42 14.39 -13.28
CA TYR A 11 -10.19 13.96 -12.60
C TYR A 11 -10.15 14.42 -11.13
N LYS A 12 -10.56 15.66 -10.84
CA LYS A 12 -10.63 16.17 -9.46
C LYS A 12 -11.60 15.39 -8.60
N ARG A 13 -12.76 14.99 -9.16
CA ARG A 13 -13.72 14.15 -8.44
C ARG A 13 -13.15 12.76 -8.16
N GLN A 14 -12.46 12.15 -9.13
CA GLN A 14 -11.80 10.86 -8.94
C GLN A 14 -10.73 10.96 -7.86
N GLU A 15 -9.83 11.93 -7.94
CA GLU A 15 -8.79 12.17 -6.94
C GLU A 15 -9.40 12.33 -5.54
N LYS A 16 -10.40 13.19 -5.38
CA LYS A 16 -11.08 13.39 -4.10
C LYS A 16 -11.71 12.11 -3.57
N GLY A 17 -12.37 11.33 -4.44
CA GLY A 17 -13.01 10.07 -4.03
C GLY A 17 -12.00 8.99 -3.66
N LEU A 18 -10.85 8.93 -4.32
CA LEU A 18 -9.78 8.00 -3.98
C LEU A 18 -9.09 8.37 -2.66
N LEU A 19 -8.85 9.66 -2.44
CA LEU A 19 -8.30 10.14 -1.15
C LEU A 19 -9.25 9.87 0.00
N GLN A 20 -10.56 10.14 -0.15
CA GLN A 20 -11.60 9.79 0.84
C GLN A 20 -11.54 8.29 1.18
N ARG A 21 -11.48 7.45 0.15
CA ARG A 21 -11.43 6.00 0.32
C ARG A 21 -10.18 5.55 1.10
N LEU A 22 -9.01 6.07 0.74
CA LEU A 22 -7.76 5.73 1.39
C LEU A 22 -7.72 6.19 2.84
N GLU A 23 -8.28 7.35 3.15
CA GLU A 23 -8.39 7.84 4.52
C GLU A 23 -9.28 6.94 5.39
N ALA A 24 -10.39 6.47 4.84
CA ALA A 24 -11.27 5.53 5.53
C ALA A 24 -10.61 4.16 5.74
N ILE A 25 -9.88 3.65 4.74
CA ILE A 25 -9.16 2.36 4.86
C ILE A 25 -7.99 2.48 5.86
N ASP A 26 -7.24 3.58 5.85
CA ASP A 26 -6.15 3.77 6.81
C ASP A 26 -6.68 3.89 8.25
N SER A 27 -7.81 4.59 8.43
CA SER A 27 -8.53 4.64 9.72
C SER A 27 -9.01 3.25 10.16
N PHE A 28 -9.54 2.46 9.24
CA PHE A 28 -9.93 1.07 9.51
C PHE A 28 -8.74 0.23 9.95
N LEU A 29 -7.61 0.32 9.27
CA LEU A 29 -6.40 -0.40 9.65
C LEU A 29 -5.92 -0.01 11.05
N ALA A 30 -5.89 1.28 11.36
CA ALA A 30 -5.53 1.77 12.68
C ALA A 30 -6.50 1.26 13.76
N ASP A 31 -7.79 1.18 13.45
CA ASP A 31 -8.82 0.72 14.37
C ASP A 31 -8.75 -0.79 14.62
N ILE A 32 -8.68 -1.63 13.58
CA ILE A 32 -8.67 -3.09 13.77
C ILE A 32 -7.42 -3.60 14.47
N TYR A 33 -6.28 -2.92 14.31
CA TYR A 33 -5.05 -3.24 15.04
C TYR A 33 -4.92 -2.48 16.36
N GLY A 34 -5.88 -1.61 16.68
CA GLY A 34 -6.00 -0.83 17.90
C GLY A 34 -7.25 -1.17 18.71
N PRO A 35 -8.16 -0.20 18.89
CA PRO A 35 -9.35 -0.33 19.76
C PRO A 35 -10.45 -1.23 19.20
N GLN A 36 -10.48 -1.52 17.91
CA GLN A 36 -11.47 -2.34 17.21
C GLN A 36 -12.92 -1.82 17.34
N GLN A 37 -13.10 -0.52 17.30
CA GLN A 37 -14.40 0.11 17.53
C GLN A 37 -15.43 -0.27 16.47
N ILE A 38 -15.06 -0.25 15.18
CA ILE A 38 -15.97 -0.60 14.08
C ILE A 38 -16.50 -2.04 14.19
N LEU A 39 -15.69 -2.95 14.76
CA LEU A 39 -16.08 -4.35 15.02
C LEU A 39 -16.97 -4.44 16.26
N ASN A 40 -16.66 -3.68 17.31
CA ASN A 40 -17.44 -3.65 18.56
C ASN A 40 -18.84 -3.02 18.33
N ASP A 41 -18.92 -2.01 17.45
CA ASP A 41 -20.17 -1.36 17.04
C ASP A 41 -20.98 -2.20 16.03
N GLY A 42 -20.42 -3.31 15.57
CA GLY A 42 -21.10 -4.26 14.67
C GLY A 42 -21.30 -3.74 13.24
N VAL A 43 -20.55 -2.71 12.84
CA VAL A 43 -20.61 -2.15 11.47
C VAL A 43 -19.98 -3.13 10.47
N ILE A 44 -18.86 -3.75 10.86
CA ILE A 44 -18.24 -4.84 10.11
C ILE A 44 -18.25 -6.09 11.01
N PRO A 45 -18.72 -7.25 10.51
CA PRO A 45 -18.65 -8.48 11.27
C PRO A 45 -17.19 -8.83 11.62
N ARG A 46 -16.95 -9.15 12.90
CA ARG A 46 -15.61 -9.55 13.36
C ARG A 46 -15.08 -10.76 12.61
N GLU A 47 -15.95 -11.73 12.28
CA GLU A 47 -15.59 -12.92 11.51
C GLU A 47 -15.06 -12.59 10.13
N ASP A 48 -15.53 -11.53 9.47
CA ASP A 48 -15.07 -11.10 8.15
C ASP A 48 -13.58 -10.63 8.22
N VAL A 49 -13.18 -9.99 9.32
CA VAL A 49 -11.80 -9.57 9.56
C VAL A 49 -10.92 -10.77 9.95
N GLU A 50 -11.36 -11.57 10.92
CA GLU A 50 -10.57 -12.68 11.47
C GLU A 50 -10.40 -13.84 10.50
N SER A 51 -11.33 -14.04 9.55
CA SER A 51 -11.23 -15.05 8.50
C SER A 51 -10.37 -14.63 7.31
N SER A 52 -10.08 -13.35 7.17
CA SER A 52 -9.23 -12.86 6.08
C SER A 52 -7.80 -13.39 6.18
N SER A 53 -7.28 -13.91 5.08
CA SER A 53 -5.88 -14.35 5.00
C SER A 53 -4.87 -13.21 5.16
N GLY A 54 -5.32 -11.96 5.01
CA GLY A 54 -4.52 -10.75 5.24
C GLY A 54 -4.46 -10.30 6.70
N TRP A 55 -5.30 -10.85 7.58
CA TRP A 55 -5.31 -10.50 9.00
C TRP A 55 -4.02 -10.93 9.71
N ARG A 56 -3.42 -10.01 10.47
CA ARG A 56 -2.16 -10.26 11.20
C ARG A 56 -2.33 -9.85 12.68
N PRO A 57 -2.89 -10.72 13.53
CA PRO A 57 -3.10 -10.41 14.95
C PRO A 57 -1.82 -10.02 15.68
N GLN A 58 -0.65 -10.43 15.18
CA GLN A 58 0.66 -10.06 15.71
C GLN A 58 0.93 -8.55 15.66
N MET A 59 0.20 -7.83 14.81
CA MET A 59 0.32 -6.38 14.67
C MET A 59 -0.55 -5.59 15.66
N GLN A 60 -1.39 -6.25 16.44
CA GLN A 60 -2.22 -5.58 17.44
C GLN A 60 -1.38 -4.83 18.48
N GLY A 61 -1.80 -3.59 18.77
CA GLY A 61 -1.18 -2.73 19.75
C GLY A 61 0.17 -2.14 19.34
N ILE A 62 0.57 -2.27 18.07
CA ILE A 62 1.78 -1.60 17.56
C ILE A 62 1.43 -0.15 17.20
N SER A 63 2.18 0.80 17.76
CA SER A 63 2.11 2.21 17.37
C SER A 63 3.03 2.46 16.19
N LEU A 64 2.47 2.96 15.09
CA LEU A 64 3.22 3.30 13.88
C LEU A 64 3.51 4.80 13.82
N PRO A 65 4.59 5.24 13.15
CA PRO A 65 4.85 6.64 12.89
C PRO A 65 3.64 7.33 12.24
N LEU A 66 3.33 8.54 12.69
CA LEU A 66 2.19 9.33 12.20
C LEU A 66 0.83 8.61 12.30
N ASN A 67 0.75 7.49 13.01
CA ASN A 67 -0.42 6.59 13.06
C ASN A 67 -0.92 6.18 11.67
N ARG A 68 -0.01 6.03 10.69
CA ARG A 68 -0.31 5.66 9.30
C ARG A 68 0.13 4.23 9.01
N TRP A 69 -0.76 3.46 8.40
CA TRP A 69 -0.54 2.07 8.01
C TRP A 69 -0.18 1.95 6.54
N CYS A 70 -0.88 2.72 5.70
CA CYS A 70 -0.69 2.72 4.25
C CYS A 70 -0.04 4.02 3.78
N HIS A 71 1.04 3.90 3.04
CA HIS A 71 1.82 5.03 2.49
C HIS A 71 1.79 5.04 0.96
N ILE A 72 1.69 3.86 0.36
CA ILE A 72 1.61 3.66 -1.08
C ILE A 72 0.41 2.73 -1.37
N SER A 73 -0.47 3.15 -2.25
CA SER A 73 -1.65 2.38 -2.64
C SER A 73 -1.79 2.28 -4.15
N GLY A 74 -2.30 1.15 -4.61
CA GLY A 74 -2.71 0.92 -5.98
C GLY A 74 -4.22 0.65 -6.02
N LEU A 75 -5.00 1.60 -6.52
CA LEU A 75 -6.45 1.46 -6.62
C LEU A 75 -6.82 1.19 -8.07
N ASP A 76 -7.44 0.05 -8.34
CA ASP A 76 -7.87 -0.30 -9.68
C ASP A 76 -9.26 0.27 -9.95
N LEU A 77 -9.37 0.98 -11.07
CA LEU A 77 -10.61 1.63 -11.50
C LEU A 77 -11.12 1.03 -12.79
N ILE A 78 -12.44 0.88 -12.87
CA ILE A 78 -13.13 0.60 -14.12
C ILE A 78 -14.07 1.73 -14.48
N ARG A 79 -14.37 1.85 -15.76
CA ARG A 79 -15.46 2.67 -16.26
C ARG A 79 -16.55 1.76 -16.78
N ASP A 80 -17.72 1.80 -16.13
CA ASP A 80 -18.85 0.95 -16.51
C ASP A 80 -19.50 1.36 -17.85
N GLY A 81 -20.45 0.57 -18.33
CA GLY A 81 -21.14 0.82 -19.60
C GLY A 81 -21.91 2.15 -19.66
N ASN A 82 -22.23 2.74 -18.51
CA ASN A 82 -22.88 4.06 -18.37
C ASN A 82 -21.87 5.21 -18.29
N GLY A 83 -20.58 4.88 -18.31
CA GLY A 83 -19.50 5.86 -18.20
C GLY A 83 -19.16 6.24 -16.76
N THR A 84 -19.71 5.58 -15.74
CA THR A 84 -19.44 5.82 -14.32
C THR A 84 -18.15 5.11 -13.90
N TRP A 85 -17.29 5.84 -13.18
CA TRP A 85 -16.09 5.28 -12.59
C TRP A 85 -16.40 4.56 -11.29
N ARG A 86 -15.86 3.34 -11.14
CA ARG A 86 -16.00 2.51 -9.95
C ARG A 86 -14.64 1.95 -9.55
N VAL A 87 -14.47 1.75 -8.24
CA VAL A 87 -13.30 1.04 -7.72
C VAL A 87 -13.51 -0.46 -7.94
N LEU A 88 -12.53 -1.14 -8.49
CA LEU A 88 -12.53 -2.60 -8.70
C LEU A 88 -11.83 -3.32 -7.56
N GLU A 89 -10.71 -2.79 -7.09
CA GLU A 89 -9.96 -3.33 -5.93
C GLU A 89 -9.02 -2.31 -5.32
N ASP A 90 -8.62 -2.63 -4.11
CA ASP A 90 -7.63 -1.90 -3.34
C ASP A 90 -6.38 -2.78 -3.18
N ASN A 91 -5.20 -2.23 -3.49
CA ASN A 91 -3.92 -2.90 -3.31
C ASN A 91 -3.07 -2.06 -2.35
N LEU A 92 -2.97 -2.48 -1.08
CA LEU A 92 -2.29 -1.76 -0.02
C LEU A 92 -1.12 -2.53 0.60
N ARG A 93 -0.97 -3.82 0.30
CA ARG A 93 0.12 -4.63 0.84
C ARG A 93 1.46 -4.27 0.19
N CYS A 94 1.59 -4.54 -1.10
CA CYS A 94 2.78 -4.27 -1.90
C CYS A 94 2.38 -3.85 -3.32
N PRO A 95 1.70 -2.69 -3.50
CA PRO A 95 1.29 -2.26 -4.83
C PRO A 95 2.48 -2.11 -5.75
N SER A 96 2.33 -2.47 -7.03
CA SER A 96 3.38 -2.44 -8.04
C SER A 96 2.85 -1.91 -9.37
N GLY A 97 3.77 -1.62 -10.29
CA GLY A 97 3.44 -1.17 -11.64
C GLY A 97 3.91 0.26 -11.97
N VAL A 98 4.24 1.07 -10.98
CA VAL A 98 4.62 2.48 -11.20
C VAL A 98 5.91 2.62 -12.03
N ALA A 99 6.88 1.73 -11.85
CA ALA A 99 8.12 1.76 -12.63
C ALA A 99 7.86 1.53 -14.13
N TYR A 100 6.95 0.62 -14.45
CA TYR A 100 6.53 0.37 -15.84
C TYR A 100 5.78 1.56 -16.42
N PHE A 101 4.97 2.24 -15.62
CA PHE A 101 4.28 3.46 -16.03
C PHE A 101 5.27 4.60 -16.33
N LEU A 102 6.27 4.80 -15.47
CA LEU A 102 7.33 5.80 -15.67
C LEU A 102 8.14 5.50 -16.92
N GLU A 103 8.58 4.26 -17.11
CA GLU A 103 9.38 3.85 -18.27
C GLU A 103 8.55 3.92 -19.55
N ASN A 104 7.30 3.50 -19.52
CA ASN A 104 6.39 3.65 -20.67
C ASN A 104 6.24 5.14 -21.08
N ARG A 105 6.11 6.06 -20.10
CA ARG A 105 6.07 7.49 -20.38
C ARG A 105 7.37 7.99 -21.03
N ARG A 106 8.53 7.51 -20.57
CA ARG A 106 9.84 7.84 -21.18
C ARG A 106 9.93 7.36 -22.62
N VAL A 107 9.52 6.13 -22.89
CA VAL A 107 9.49 5.54 -24.24
C VAL A 107 8.54 6.31 -25.14
N MET A 108 7.34 6.61 -24.67
CA MET A 108 6.34 7.39 -25.41
C MET A 108 6.84 8.79 -25.77
N LYS A 109 7.50 9.48 -24.85
CA LYS A 109 8.11 10.81 -25.12
C LYS A 109 9.19 10.73 -26.20
N ARG A 110 9.98 9.66 -26.25
CA ARG A 110 11.04 9.46 -27.25
C ARG A 110 10.49 9.13 -28.64
N LEU A 111 9.53 8.20 -28.70
CA LEU A 111 9.02 7.69 -29.98
C LEU A 111 7.96 8.61 -30.58
N PHE A 112 7.21 9.32 -29.76
CA PHE A 112 6.04 10.10 -30.18
C PHE A 112 6.09 11.51 -29.59
N SER A 113 7.25 12.19 -29.68
CA SER A 113 7.44 13.54 -29.11
C SER A 113 6.35 14.52 -29.54
N GLY A 114 5.94 14.49 -30.83
CA GLY A 114 4.88 15.34 -31.36
C GLY A 114 3.50 15.14 -30.71
N LEU A 115 3.26 14.02 -30.01
CA LEU A 115 2.02 13.84 -29.24
C LEU A 115 2.02 14.67 -27.95
N PHE A 116 3.19 15.05 -27.47
CA PHE A 116 3.36 15.83 -26.23
C PHE A 116 3.48 17.32 -26.52
N GLU A 117 3.87 17.69 -27.74
CA GLU A 117 3.98 19.10 -28.16
C GLU A 117 2.60 19.78 -28.14
N GLY A 118 2.52 20.93 -27.49
CA GLY A 118 1.28 21.70 -27.40
C GLY A 118 0.17 21.10 -26.54
N ARG A 119 0.43 20.01 -25.82
CA ARG A 119 -0.51 19.37 -24.89
C ARG A 119 -0.04 19.53 -23.45
N ALA A 120 -0.97 19.90 -22.57
CA ALA A 120 -0.72 19.99 -21.12
C ALA A 120 -0.74 18.59 -20.49
N VAL A 121 0.29 17.79 -20.78
CA VAL A 121 0.45 16.48 -20.14
C VAL A 121 1.26 16.67 -18.85
N GLN A 122 0.66 16.31 -17.71
CA GLN A 122 1.33 16.44 -16.41
C GLN A 122 2.63 15.62 -16.36
N PRO A 123 3.74 16.21 -15.90
CA PRO A 123 4.97 15.47 -15.67
C PRO A 123 4.76 14.44 -14.55
N ILE A 124 5.54 13.36 -14.59
CA ILE A 124 5.52 12.29 -13.59
C ILE A 124 6.95 11.89 -13.19
N ASP A 125 7.93 12.57 -13.73
CA ASP A 125 9.35 12.21 -13.60
C ASP A 125 9.86 12.44 -12.16
N ASP A 126 9.13 13.22 -11.35
CA ASP A 126 9.41 13.53 -9.95
C ASP A 126 8.82 12.51 -8.94
N TYR A 127 8.07 11.51 -9.41
CA TYR A 127 7.48 10.47 -8.56
C TYR A 127 8.49 9.81 -7.61
N PRO A 128 9.68 9.36 -8.07
CA PRO A 128 10.66 8.74 -7.17
C PRO A 128 11.13 9.68 -6.06
N SER A 129 11.27 10.97 -6.35
CA SER A 129 11.66 11.98 -5.35
C SER A 129 10.56 12.22 -4.32
N HIS A 130 9.28 12.19 -4.74
CA HIS A 130 8.15 12.27 -3.83
C HIS A 130 8.05 11.04 -2.96
N LEU A 131 8.19 9.85 -3.55
CA LEU A 131 8.21 8.59 -2.81
C LEU A 131 9.31 8.58 -1.76
N LEU A 132 10.53 8.97 -2.11
CA LEU A 132 11.65 9.02 -1.18
C LEU A 132 11.34 9.95 0.00
N ARG A 133 10.80 11.14 -0.24
CA ARG A 133 10.41 12.07 0.83
C ARG A 133 9.33 11.47 1.73
N THR A 134 8.28 10.89 1.15
CA THR A 134 7.22 10.21 1.91
C THR A 134 7.81 9.13 2.83
N LEU A 135 8.78 8.36 2.33
CA LEU A 135 9.45 7.32 3.13
C LEU A 135 10.31 7.94 4.23
N GLN A 136 11.07 9.00 3.95
CA GLN A 136 11.91 9.68 4.94
C GLN A 136 11.08 10.30 6.07
N ASP A 137 9.91 10.85 5.77
CA ASP A 137 8.99 11.44 6.76
C ASP A 137 8.50 10.43 7.81
N LEU A 138 8.63 9.12 7.54
CA LEU A 138 8.26 8.05 8.48
C LEU A 138 9.26 7.86 9.63
N ALA A 139 10.42 8.48 9.57
CA ALA A 139 11.45 8.37 10.61
C ALA A 139 11.76 9.74 11.25
N PRO A 140 10.80 10.34 11.99
CA PRO A 140 10.98 11.66 12.60
C PRO A 140 12.06 11.71 13.70
N TRP A 141 12.61 10.57 14.08
CA TRP A 141 13.72 10.45 15.04
C TRP A 141 15.10 10.62 14.41
N SER A 142 15.19 10.80 13.10
CA SER A 142 16.45 10.96 12.36
C SER A 142 16.39 12.20 11.48
N ASP A 143 17.42 13.06 11.54
CA ASP A 143 17.53 14.24 10.67
C ASP A 143 17.86 13.86 9.22
N THR A 144 18.45 12.68 9.02
CA THR A 144 18.83 12.13 7.71
C THR A 144 18.45 10.67 7.61
N PRO A 145 17.13 10.36 7.51
CA PRO A 145 16.64 8.98 7.51
C PRO A 145 17.25 8.16 6.39
N ARG A 146 17.83 7.01 6.72
CA ARG A 146 18.31 6.05 5.74
C ARG A 146 17.20 5.10 5.36
N VAL A 147 16.83 5.15 4.10
CA VAL A 147 15.80 4.31 3.48
C VAL A 147 16.44 3.18 2.69
N ALA A 148 15.91 1.97 2.77
CA ALA A 148 16.28 0.83 1.93
C ALA A 148 15.04 0.16 1.35
N ILE A 149 15.14 -0.38 0.12
CA ILE A 149 14.12 -1.26 -0.45
C ILE A 149 14.47 -2.71 -0.08
N LEU A 150 13.57 -3.38 0.63
CA LEU A 150 13.70 -4.80 0.93
C LEU A 150 12.99 -5.63 -0.14
N THR A 151 13.78 -6.34 -0.95
CA THR A 151 13.31 -7.21 -2.04
C THR A 151 13.44 -8.70 -1.69
N PRO A 152 12.54 -9.57 -2.19
CA PRO A 152 12.74 -11.02 -2.10
C PRO A 152 13.77 -11.55 -3.11
N GLY A 153 14.36 -10.68 -3.94
CA GLY A 153 15.41 -11.01 -4.88
C GLY A 153 14.95 -11.19 -6.33
N VAL A 154 15.90 -11.59 -7.17
CA VAL A 154 15.78 -11.59 -8.65
C VAL A 154 14.70 -12.51 -9.22
N PHE A 155 14.21 -13.47 -8.46
CA PHE A 155 13.14 -14.37 -8.90
C PHE A 155 11.74 -13.79 -8.72
N ASN A 156 11.60 -12.60 -8.12
CA ASN A 156 10.32 -11.93 -7.99
C ASN A 156 9.93 -11.28 -9.32
N SER A 157 8.67 -11.43 -9.72
CA SER A 157 8.15 -10.88 -10.98
C SER A 157 8.26 -9.35 -11.07
N ALA A 158 8.22 -8.66 -9.92
CA ALA A 158 8.35 -7.21 -9.84
C ALA A 158 9.79 -6.72 -9.56
N TYR A 159 10.82 -7.60 -9.67
CA TYR A 159 12.20 -7.23 -9.35
C TYR A 159 12.72 -6.05 -10.18
N PHE A 160 12.29 -5.95 -11.45
CA PHE A 160 12.59 -4.77 -12.27
C PHE A 160 12.16 -3.49 -11.57
N GLU A 161 10.94 -3.43 -11.04
CA GLU A 161 10.44 -2.24 -10.34
C GLU A 161 11.24 -1.96 -9.08
N HIS A 162 11.62 -2.98 -8.31
CA HIS A 162 12.41 -2.81 -7.10
C HIS A 162 13.77 -2.17 -7.41
N SER A 163 14.46 -2.67 -8.41
CA SER A 163 15.76 -2.14 -8.84
C SER A 163 15.67 -0.76 -9.47
N TYR A 164 14.63 -0.54 -10.31
CA TYR A 164 14.35 0.75 -10.92
C TYR A 164 14.12 1.84 -9.88
N LEU A 165 13.23 1.60 -8.92
CA LEU A 165 12.93 2.57 -7.87
C LEU A 165 14.13 2.82 -6.96
N ALA A 166 14.90 1.78 -6.61
CA ALA A 166 16.13 1.96 -5.84
C ALA A 166 17.12 2.89 -6.55
N GLN A 167 17.31 2.69 -7.85
CA GLN A 167 18.20 3.51 -8.68
C GLN A 167 17.68 4.95 -8.81
N GLU A 168 16.41 5.15 -9.10
CA GLU A 168 15.82 6.48 -9.29
C GLU A 168 15.77 7.29 -7.98
N MET A 169 15.58 6.63 -6.84
CA MET A 169 15.62 7.26 -5.52
C MET A 169 17.05 7.40 -4.97
N GLY A 170 18.05 6.73 -5.56
CA GLY A 170 19.42 6.73 -5.06
C GLY A 170 19.60 6.04 -3.71
N ILE A 171 18.81 5.00 -3.43
CA ILE A 171 18.81 4.24 -2.16
C ILE A 171 19.21 2.77 -2.39
N GLN A 172 19.51 2.08 -1.29
CA GLN A 172 19.97 0.69 -1.35
C GLN A 172 18.81 -0.28 -1.64
N LEU A 173 19.06 -1.22 -2.55
CA LEU A 173 18.25 -2.41 -2.76
C LEU A 173 18.88 -3.56 -1.97
N VAL A 174 18.15 -4.13 -1.03
CA VAL A 174 18.66 -5.15 -0.11
C VAL A 174 17.76 -6.38 -0.09
N GLU A 175 18.34 -7.54 0.15
CA GLU A 175 17.64 -8.77 0.50
C GLU A 175 17.67 -8.98 2.03
N GLY A 176 16.85 -9.90 2.58
CA GLY A 176 16.82 -10.14 4.02
C GLY A 176 18.18 -10.50 4.62
N ARG A 177 19.02 -11.21 3.88
CA ARG A 177 20.40 -11.57 4.30
C ARG A 177 21.34 -10.37 4.46
N ASP A 178 21.03 -9.25 3.82
CA ASP A 178 21.84 -8.03 3.90
C ASP A 178 21.48 -7.19 5.12
N LEU A 179 20.38 -7.54 5.82
CA LEU A 179 19.92 -6.83 7.01
C LEU A 179 20.15 -7.69 8.27
N VAL A 180 20.30 -7.01 9.40
CA VAL A 180 20.37 -7.64 10.72
C VAL A 180 19.72 -6.74 11.76
N CYS A 181 18.94 -7.35 12.68
CA CYS A 181 18.37 -6.64 13.83
C CYS A 181 19.27 -6.87 15.04
N GLU A 182 19.92 -5.83 15.53
CA GLU A 182 20.83 -5.89 16.66
C GLU A 182 20.74 -4.61 17.49
N GLY A 183 20.78 -4.73 18.82
CA GLY A 183 20.70 -3.59 19.74
C GLY A 183 19.41 -2.77 19.60
N GLY A 184 18.30 -3.41 19.17
CA GLY A 184 17.01 -2.75 18.93
C GLY A 184 16.99 -1.83 17.73
N ARG A 185 17.87 -2.04 16.75
CA ARG A 185 17.94 -1.32 15.47
C ARG A 185 18.09 -2.29 14.31
N VAL A 186 17.73 -1.81 13.13
CA VAL A 186 18.02 -2.50 11.87
C VAL A 186 19.31 -1.95 11.29
N TRP A 187 20.19 -2.87 10.88
CA TRP A 187 21.47 -2.56 10.26
C TRP A 187 21.57 -3.23 8.91
N MET A 188 22.13 -2.52 7.95
CA MET A 188 22.49 -3.05 6.64
C MET A 188 23.99 -3.38 6.62
N ARG A 189 24.32 -4.55 6.10
CA ARG A 189 25.70 -4.97 5.86
C ARG A 189 26.24 -4.27 4.62
N SER A 190 27.30 -3.53 4.77
CA SER A 190 28.02 -2.87 3.68
C SER A 190 29.51 -3.20 3.71
N THR A 191 30.26 -2.83 2.68
CA THR A 191 31.70 -2.97 2.64
C THR A 191 32.40 -2.13 3.71
N ASN A 192 31.72 -1.11 4.26
CA ASN A 192 32.23 -0.26 5.32
C ASN A 192 31.81 -0.70 6.73
N GLY A 193 31.11 -1.86 6.84
CA GLY A 193 30.57 -2.37 8.09
C GLY A 193 29.05 -2.28 8.15
N LEU A 194 28.50 -2.17 9.37
CA LEU A 194 27.07 -2.05 9.60
C LEU A 194 26.63 -0.59 9.51
N GLU A 195 25.63 -0.35 8.68
CA GLU A 195 25.03 0.96 8.51
C GLU A 195 23.56 0.94 8.96
N PRO A 196 23.08 1.92 9.75
CA PRO A 196 21.72 1.91 10.25
C PRO A 196 20.70 2.07 9.12
N VAL A 197 19.53 1.44 9.26
CA VAL A 197 18.37 1.61 8.39
C VAL A 197 17.20 2.09 9.24
N ASP A 198 16.64 3.24 8.90
CA ASP A 198 15.54 3.87 9.63
C ASP A 198 14.18 3.53 9.01
N VAL A 199 14.15 3.35 7.68
CA VAL A 199 12.92 3.06 6.94
C VAL A 199 13.16 1.92 5.94
N ILE A 200 12.27 0.95 5.95
CA ILE A 200 12.24 -0.14 4.98
C ILE A 200 11.03 0.03 4.07
N TYR A 201 11.26 0.27 2.78
CA TYR A 201 10.25 0.10 1.75
C TYR A 201 10.21 -1.37 1.35
N ARG A 202 9.25 -2.10 1.93
CA ARG A 202 9.18 -3.55 1.72
C ARG A 202 8.51 -3.92 0.40
N ARG A 203 9.07 -4.93 -0.24
CA ARG A 203 8.50 -5.59 -1.42
C ARG A 203 8.33 -7.09 -1.18
N ILE A 204 8.21 -7.46 0.09
CA ILE A 204 8.04 -8.83 0.60
C ILE A 204 6.67 -8.91 1.28
N ASP A 205 5.94 -10.01 1.07
CA ASP A 205 4.69 -10.29 1.75
C ASP A 205 4.90 -10.50 3.25
N ASP A 206 3.87 -10.19 4.04
CA ASP A 206 3.89 -10.26 5.50
C ASP A 206 4.42 -11.61 6.01
N ASP A 207 3.93 -12.72 5.43
CA ASP A 207 4.30 -14.07 5.85
C ASP A 207 5.81 -14.33 5.82
N PHE A 208 6.53 -13.67 4.91
CA PHE A 208 7.96 -13.87 4.73
C PHE A 208 8.82 -12.80 5.41
N LEU A 209 8.22 -11.75 5.98
CA LEU A 209 8.93 -10.54 6.41
C LEU A 209 9.79 -10.76 7.66
N ASP A 210 9.28 -11.50 8.65
CA ASP A 210 10.00 -11.82 9.88
C ASP A 210 9.74 -13.28 10.30
N PRO A 211 10.73 -14.18 10.15
CA PRO A 211 10.58 -15.59 10.52
C PRO A 211 10.38 -15.81 12.04
N SER A 212 10.69 -14.83 12.88
CA SER A 212 10.46 -14.92 14.33
C SER A 212 8.99 -14.75 14.71
N VAL A 213 8.20 -14.11 13.83
CA VAL A 213 6.81 -13.71 14.12
C VAL A 213 5.80 -14.39 13.19
N PHE A 214 6.15 -14.51 11.91
CA PHE A 214 5.28 -15.05 10.88
C PHE A 214 5.71 -16.46 10.47
N ARG A 215 6.11 -16.66 9.24
CA ARG A 215 6.49 -17.96 8.69
C ARG A 215 7.92 -18.34 9.07
N LYS A 216 8.08 -19.31 9.96
CA LYS A 216 9.36 -19.70 10.57
C LYS A 216 10.43 -20.20 9.61
N ASP A 217 10.04 -20.76 8.46
CA ASP A 217 10.95 -21.26 7.42
C ASP A 217 11.27 -20.20 6.35
N SER A 218 10.88 -18.95 6.55
CA SER A 218 11.20 -17.87 5.62
C SER A 218 12.70 -17.58 5.60
N MET A 219 13.27 -17.62 4.40
CA MET A 219 14.65 -17.22 4.11
C MET A 219 14.74 -15.83 3.48
N LEU A 220 13.60 -15.15 3.28
CA LEU A 220 13.52 -13.88 2.57
C LEU A 220 13.48 -12.67 3.50
N GLY A 221 13.05 -12.88 4.74
CA GLY A 221 12.82 -11.82 5.72
C GLY A 221 14.00 -11.59 6.66
N VAL A 222 13.76 -10.77 7.68
CA VAL A 222 14.76 -10.35 8.66
C VAL A 222 14.29 -10.76 10.06
N PRO A 223 14.95 -11.69 10.72
CA PRO A 223 14.58 -12.12 12.08
C PRO A 223 14.63 -10.94 13.06
N GLY A 224 13.55 -10.75 13.84
CA GLY A 224 13.44 -9.69 14.86
C GLY A 224 13.01 -8.33 14.33
N LEU A 225 12.68 -8.22 13.04
CA LEU A 225 12.29 -6.95 12.42
C LEU A 225 11.01 -6.37 13.05
N ILE A 226 10.02 -7.21 13.33
CA ILE A 226 8.76 -6.77 13.94
C ILE A 226 8.96 -6.27 15.39
N GLU A 227 9.94 -6.81 16.09
CA GLU A 227 10.27 -6.31 17.43
C GLU A 227 10.89 -4.91 17.38
N VAL A 228 11.77 -4.65 16.42
CA VAL A 228 12.35 -3.31 16.19
C VAL A 228 11.26 -2.31 15.78
N LEU A 229 10.30 -2.74 14.92
CA LEU A 229 9.13 -1.93 14.56
C LEU A 229 8.27 -1.62 15.81
N ARG A 230 8.00 -2.60 16.65
CA ARG A 230 7.23 -2.43 17.91
C ARG A 230 7.89 -1.44 18.86
N GLN A 231 9.21 -1.38 18.87
CA GLN A 231 9.98 -0.41 19.66
C GLN A 231 9.99 0.99 19.03
N GLY A 232 9.37 1.20 17.87
CA GLY A 232 9.34 2.48 17.17
C GLY A 232 10.71 2.94 16.66
N ARG A 233 11.61 2.00 16.33
CA ARG A 233 12.99 2.29 15.90
C ARG A 233 13.28 1.99 14.44
N VAL A 234 12.30 1.51 13.72
CA VAL A 234 12.26 1.37 12.27
C VAL A 234 10.84 1.62 11.79
N ALA A 235 10.69 2.23 10.63
CA ALA A 235 9.41 2.30 9.94
C ALA A 235 9.40 1.30 8.77
N ILE A 236 8.23 0.74 8.48
CA ILE A 236 8.03 -0.17 7.36
C ILE A 236 6.86 0.33 6.52
N ALA A 237 7.09 0.60 5.25
CA ALA A 237 6.09 1.04 4.29
C ALA A 237 5.83 -0.06 3.23
N ASN A 238 4.57 -0.47 2.99
CA ASN A 238 3.43 -0.28 3.89
C ASN A 238 3.59 -1.16 5.13
N ALA A 239 2.91 -0.80 6.21
CA ALA A 239 3.01 -1.57 7.45
C ALA A 239 2.57 -3.03 7.25
N PRO A 240 3.16 -4.00 7.97
CA PRO A 240 2.66 -5.37 7.98
C PRO A 240 1.20 -5.39 8.47
N GLY A 241 0.38 -6.23 7.85
CA GLY A 241 -1.06 -6.30 8.14
C GLY A 241 -1.94 -5.47 7.21
N THR A 242 -1.38 -4.56 6.40
CA THR A 242 -2.16 -3.79 5.40
C THR A 242 -2.78 -4.68 4.32
N GLY A 243 -2.25 -5.89 4.13
CA GLY A 243 -2.76 -6.86 3.16
C GLY A 243 -4.20 -7.32 3.39
N ILE A 244 -4.77 -7.05 4.57
CA ILE A 244 -6.19 -7.28 4.82
C ILE A 244 -7.08 -6.40 3.92
N ALA A 245 -6.64 -5.22 3.56
CA ALA A 245 -7.36 -4.31 2.67
C ALA A 245 -7.36 -4.78 1.20
N ASP A 246 -6.44 -5.68 0.81
CA ASP A 246 -6.42 -6.30 -0.52
C ASP A 246 -7.52 -7.39 -0.66
N ASP A 247 -8.14 -7.82 0.45
CA ASP A 247 -9.16 -8.86 0.44
C ASP A 247 -10.50 -8.32 -0.09
N LYS A 248 -11.08 -9.02 -1.09
CA LYS A 248 -12.39 -8.65 -1.67
C LYS A 248 -13.54 -8.65 -0.65
N LEU A 249 -13.44 -9.45 0.41
CA LEU A 249 -14.40 -9.41 1.50
C LEU A 249 -14.34 -8.06 2.23
N ILE A 250 -13.13 -7.59 2.54
CA ILE A 250 -12.91 -6.30 3.21
C ILE A 250 -13.23 -5.13 2.28
N TYR A 251 -12.85 -5.23 1.02
CA TYR A 251 -13.21 -4.27 -0.02
C TYR A 251 -14.73 -3.98 -0.07
N ALA A 252 -15.57 -5.02 0.08
CA ALA A 252 -17.02 -4.86 0.07
C ALA A 252 -17.53 -3.95 1.21
N HIS A 253 -16.77 -3.83 2.30
CA HIS A 253 -17.13 -3.01 3.46
C HIS A 253 -16.62 -1.56 3.38
N VAL A 254 -15.79 -1.20 2.40
CA VAL A 254 -15.19 0.16 2.34
C VAL A 254 -16.24 1.28 2.29
N PRO A 255 -17.39 1.17 1.60
CA PRO A 255 -18.44 2.16 1.69
C PRO A 255 -18.98 2.39 3.12
N ALA A 256 -19.03 1.31 3.93
CA ALA A 256 -19.41 1.42 5.35
C ALA A 256 -18.30 2.08 6.18
N MET A 257 -17.03 1.81 5.87
CA MET A 257 -15.89 2.46 6.52
C MET A 257 -15.91 3.98 6.29
N ILE A 258 -16.17 4.43 5.05
CA ILE A 258 -16.27 5.85 4.71
C ILE A 258 -17.35 6.52 5.56
N ARG A 259 -18.54 5.93 5.66
CA ARG A 259 -19.62 6.49 6.48
C ARG A 259 -19.25 6.50 7.96
N TYR A 260 -18.62 5.44 8.45
CA TYR A 260 -18.31 5.27 9.86
C TYR A 260 -17.19 6.21 10.34
N TYR A 261 -16.08 6.28 9.61
CA TYR A 261 -14.91 7.07 10.05
C TYR A 261 -14.95 8.52 9.61
N LEU A 262 -15.58 8.81 8.46
CA LEU A 262 -15.55 10.17 7.88
C LEU A 262 -16.90 10.88 7.98
N ASP A 263 -17.98 10.19 8.35
CA ASP A 263 -19.35 10.72 8.33
C ASP A 263 -19.74 11.29 6.94
N GLU A 264 -19.27 10.62 5.88
CA GLU A 264 -19.44 11.03 4.49
C GLU A 264 -20.05 9.91 3.64
N GLU A 265 -20.68 10.27 2.51
CA GLU A 265 -21.08 9.30 1.49
C GLU A 265 -19.92 9.04 0.51
N PRO A 266 -19.77 7.81 0.01
CA PRO A 266 -18.75 7.49 -0.98
C PRO A 266 -18.86 8.33 -2.24
N ILE A 267 -17.80 9.03 -2.61
CA ILE A 267 -17.72 9.83 -3.85
C ILE A 267 -17.59 8.93 -5.08
N ILE A 268 -16.84 7.81 -4.92
CA ILE A 268 -16.70 6.76 -5.94
C ILE A 268 -17.18 5.46 -5.31
N GLU A 269 -18.11 4.80 -5.99
CA GLU A 269 -18.68 3.54 -5.53
C GLU A 269 -17.79 2.35 -5.88
N ASN A 270 -17.99 1.25 -5.17
CA ASN A 270 -17.45 -0.05 -5.54
C ASN A 270 -18.13 -0.58 -6.82
N VAL A 271 -17.45 -1.48 -7.52
CA VAL A 271 -18.15 -2.43 -8.39
C VAL A 271 -19.10 -3.27 -7.51
N PRO A 272 -20.37 -3.49 -7.94
CA PRO A 272 -21.28 -4.34 -7.19
C PRO A 272 -20.64 -5.68 -6.84
N THR A 273 -20.61 -5.98 -5.54
CA THR A 273 -19.89 -7.14 -5.00
C THR A 273 -20.83 -7.93 -4.10
N TYR A 274 -20.89 -9.24 -4.31
CA TYR A 274 -21.77 -10.15 -3.61
C TYR A 274 -20.95 -11.10 -2.74
N LEU A 275 -21.27 -11.15 -1.44
CA LEU A 275 -20.61 -12.02 -0.48
C LEU A 275 -21.29 -13.37 -0.44
N CYS A 276 -20.81 -14.34 -1.23
CA CYS A 276 -21.43 -15.66 -1.39
C CYS A 276 -21.50 -16.51 -0.10
N ALA A 277 -20.81 -16.12 0.96
CA ALA A 277 -21.01 -16.66 2.30
C ALA A 277 -22.43 -16.35 2.83
N ARG A 278 -23.01 -15.21 2.41
CA ARG A 278 -24.39 -14.80 2.73
C ARG A 278 -25.40 -15.49 1.81
N ALA A 279 -26.46 -16.01 2.38
CA ALA A 279 -27.44 -16.83 1.64
C ALA A 279 -28.11 -16.06 0.50
N ASP A 280 -28.45 -14.79 0.72
CA ASP A 280 -29.17 -13.97 -0.26
C ASP A 280 -28.26 -13.56 -1.43
N ASP A 281 -27.02 -13.13 -1.15
CA ASP A 281 -26.03 -12.83 -2.18
C ASP A 281 -25.71 -14.06 -3.03
N ARG A 282 -25.50 -15.21 -2.37
CA ARG A 282 -25.26 -16.48 -3.05
C ARG A 282 -26.43 -16.90 -3.95
N ARG A 283 -27.67 -16.74 -3.47
CA ARG A 283 -28.84 -17.00 -4.28
C ARG A 283 -28.87 -16.12 -5.52
N TYR A 284 -28.67 -14.82 -5.33
CA TYR A 284 -28.62 -13.87 -6.45
C TYR A 284 -27.57 -14.25 -7.50
N VAL A 285 -26.33 -14.58 -7.07
CA VAL A 285 -25.24 -14.95 -7.98
C VAL A 285 -25.51 -16.24 -8.74
N LEU A 286 -26.23 -17.22 -8.12
CA LEU A 286 -26.56 -18.47 -8.78
C LEU A 286 -27.74 -18.35 -9.77
N GLU A 287 -28.57 -17.32 -9.64
CA GLU A 287 -29.72 -17.05 -10.50
C GLU A 287 -29.39 -16.12 -11.68
N HIS A 288 -28.26 -15.41 -11.66
CA HIS A 288 -27.82 -14.41 -12.65
C HIS A 288 -26.39 -14.63 -13.11
#